data_2c6b2992a1da893d4cf4b9767f2becfb
#
_entry.id   2c6b2992a1da893d4cf4b9767f2becfb
#
_cell.length_a   1.000
_cell.length_b   1.000
_cell.length_c   1.000
_cell.angle_alpha   90.00
_cell.angle_beta   90.00
_cell.angle_gamma   90.00
#
_symmetry.space_group_name_H-M   'P 1'
#
loop_
_entity.id
_entity.type
_entity.pdbx_description
1 polymer ?
#
loop_
_entity_poly.entity_id
_entity_poly.type
_entity_poly.pdbx_seq_one_letter_code
_entity_poly.pdbx_strand_id
1 'polypeptide(L)'
;MSLIPLPKFSDLPLREGDPPNSAWGLWSSNGHRDQLGSLNYLTDELVLNATKKEIRTGKRVGLKKDPRVINDDVITFNTQGSSQWDSFRHFAYQKQAVFYNGVTQDDVHGSKQSQVNGVGEWADRGIAGRAVLIDYASYASARSIEYDPLGRYGIPLAAVKEIAEECKIEFQQGDIFILRTGYVEAYNKAPQDKRQELADTMPPQFCGLGQGRETAEWLWERQFAAVAADSPAFECSPALDPEWHLHPILLAGWGTPIGELFDLEALAKTCKEYGRWTFFLSSAPLNYAGAVASPPNAVAFF
;
A
#
# COMPACT_ATOMS: atom_id res chain seq x y z
N MET A 1 -10.49 -36.31 9.79
CA MET A 1 -11.15 -35.03 9.43
C MET A 1 -12.62 -35.14 9.74
N SER A 2 -13.11 -34.53 10.76
CA SER A 2 -14.56 -34.34 10.93
C SER A 2 -14.96 -33.18 10.02
N LEU A 3 -15.52 -33.53 8.85
CA LEU A 3 -16.22 -32.55 8.03
C LEU A 3 -17.33 -31.94 8.90
N ILE A 4 -17.47 -30.64 8.90
CA ILE A 4 -18.59 -29.96 9.51
C ILE A 4 -19.83 -30.51 8.83
N PRO A 5 -20.77 -31.16 9.57
CA PRO A 5 -21.94 -31.76 8.96
C PRO A 5 -22.81 -30.68 8.32
N LEU A 6 -22.90 -30.72 7.00
CA LEU A 6 -23.74 -29.80 6.25
C LEU A 6 -25.17 -30.30 6.22
N PRO A 7 -26.17 -29.45 6.52
CA PRO A 7 -27.57 -29.77 6.26
C PRO A 7 -27.78 -29.96 4.75
N LYS A 8 -28.75 -30.78 4.37
CA LYS A 8 -29.12 -30.91 2.95
C LYS A 8 -29.74 -29.59 2.48
N PHE A 9 -29.60 -29.30 1.21
CA PHE A 9 -30.24 -28.13 0.61
C PHE A 9 -31.76 -28.10 0.83
N SER A 10 -32.41 -29.30 0.82
CA SER A 10 -33.83 -29.49 1.09
C SER A 10 -34.25 -29.13 2.54
N ASP A 11 -33.30 -29.02 3.45
CA ASP A 11 -33.54 -28.75 4.85
C ASP A 11 -33.53 -27.24 5.16
N LEU A 12 -33.31 -26.42 4.12
CA LEU A 12 -33.32 -24.97 4.23
C LEU A 12 -34.73 -24.40 4.03
N PRO A 13 -35.12 -23.38 4.79
CA PRO A 13 -34.37 -22.68 5.82
C PRO A 13 -34.20 -23.53 7.08
N LEU A 14 -33.07 -23.33 7.82
CA LEU A 14 -32.76 -24.10 9.03
C LEU A 14 -33.69 -23.76 10.21
N ARG A 15 -34.41 -22.66 10.14
CA ARG A 15 -35.34 -22.22 11.18
C ARG A 15 -36.66 -21.82 10.53
N GLU A 16 -37.74 -22.19 11.18
CA GLU A 16 -39.08 -21.75 10.79
C GLU A 16 -39.17 -20.21 10.89
N GLY A 17 -39.71 -19.57 9.86
CA GLY A 17 -39.82 -18.10 9.77
C GLY A 17 -38.62 -17.39 9.16
N ASP A 18 -37.48 -18.06 8.92
CA ASP A 18 -36.35 -17.49 8.19
C ASP A 18 -36.66 -17.43 6.68
N PRO A 19 -36.00 -16.55 5.94
CA PRO A 19 -36.18 -16.45 4.49
C PRO A 19 -35.88 -17.77 3.76
N PRO A 20 -36.58 -18.06 2.64
CA PRO A 20 -36.37 -19.30 1.87
C PRO A 20 -34.90 -19.54 1.55
N ASN A 21 -34.46 -20.78 1.72
CA ASN A 21 -33.10 -21.26 1.47
C ASN A 21 -32.02 -20.65 2.38
N SER A 22 -32.37 -19.92 3.42
CA SER A 22 -31.37 -19.37 4.33
C SER A 22 -30.74 -20.44 5.22
N ALA A 23 -29.44 -20.31 5.47
CA ALA A 23 -28.67 -21.15 6.38
C ALA A 23 -28.34 -20.42 7.70
N TRP A 24 -29.20 -19.48 8.09
CA TRP A 24 -28.96 -18.67 9.30
C TRP A 24 -28.86 -19.54 10.53
N GLY A 25 -27.82 -19.25 11.33
CA GLY A 25 -27.53 -20.01 12.53
C GLY A 25 -26.63 -21.24 12.33
N LEU A 26 -26.32 -21.62 11.10
CA LEU A 26 -25.42 -22.75 10.81
C LEU A 26 -24.08 -22.63 11.56
N TRP A 27 -23.52 -21.44 11.60
CA TRP A 27 -22.22 -21.16 12.19
C TRP A 27 -22.30 -20.46 13.56
N SER A 28 -23.51 -20.11 14.00
CA SER A 28 -23.68 -19.38 15.26
C SER A 28 -23.53 -20.32 16.46
N SER A 29 -22.76 -19.90 17.46
CA SER A 29 -22.55 -20.65 18.70
C SER A 29 -22.67 -19.74 19.91
N ASN A 30 -23.16 -20.27 21.03
CA ASN A 30 -23.20 -19.62 22.34
C ASN A 30 -23.83 -18.21 22.34
N GLY A 31 -24.85 -17.97 21.52
CA GLY A 31 -25.53 -16.67 21.46
C GLY A 31 -24.80 -15.60 20.62
N HIS A 32 -23.64 -15.88 20.08
CA HIS A 32 -22.95 -15.00 19.17
C HIS A 32 -23.42 -15.23 17.73
N ARG A 33 -23.79 -14.15 17.04
CA ARG A 33 -24.08 -14.19 15.60
C ARG A 33 -22.77 -14.31 14.83
N ASP A 34 -22.69 -15.34 14.01
CA ASP A 34 -21.57 -15.50 13.08
C ASP A 34 -21.54 -14.37 12.05
N GLN A 35 -20.33 -13.90 11.71
CA GLN A 35 -20.08 -12.86 10.71
C GLN A 35 -19.18 -13.36 9.56
N LEU A 36 -18.68 -14.60 9.63
CA LEU A 36 -17.80 -15.19 8.62
C LEU A 36 -18.56 -16.01 7.57
N GLY A 37 -19.78 -16.49 7.88
CA GLY A 37 -20.59 -17.27 6.96
C GLY A 37 -19.84 -18.50 6.42
N SER A 38 -19.82 -18.67 5.10
CA SER A 38 -19.14 -19.79 4.45
C SER A 38 -17.62 -19.78 4.61
N LEU A 39 -17.00 -18.66 5.01
CA LEU A 39 -15.57 -18.64 5.33
C LEU A 39 -15.22 -19.52 6.53
N ASN A 40 -16.19 -19.91 7.35
CA ASN A 40 -16.00 -20.90 8.41
C ASN A 40 -15.62 -22.31 7.88
N TYR A 41 -15.77 -22.58 6.56
CA TYR A 41 -15.20 -23.78 5.95
C TYR A 41 -13.68 -23.73 5.89
N LEU A 42 -13.08 -22.54 5.92
CA LEU A 42 -11.62 -22.34 5.88
C LEU A 42 -11.04 -22.55 7.29
N THR A 43 -11.13 -23.78 7.80
CA THR A 43 -10.48 -24.12 9.07
C THR A 43 -8.96 -24.07 8.94
N ASP A 44 -8.25 -23.80 10.06
CA ASP A 44 -6.78 -23.79 10.09
C ASP A 44 -6.17 -25.04 9.46
N GLU A 45 -6.79 -26.20 9.68
CA GLU A 45 -6.34 -27.47 9.10
C GLU A 45 -6.50 -27.49 7.58
N LEU A 46 -7.63 -27.03 7.05
CA LEU A 46 -7.86 -26.96 5.60
C LEU A 46 -6.95 -25.93 4.94
N VAL A 47 -6.79 -24.76 5.55
CA VAL A 47 -5.87 -23.73 5.07
C VAL A 47 -4.43 -24.24 5.09
N LEU A 48 -3.99 -24.89 6.18
CA LEU A 48 -2.66 -25.48 6.27
C LEU A 48 -2.45 -26.60 5.23
N ASN A 49 -3.45 -27.44 4.99
CA ASN A 49 -3.37 -28.50 3.99
C ASN A 49 -3.36 -27.94 2.57
N ALA A 50 -4.14 -26.88 2.30
CA ALA A 50 -4.12 -26.17 1.03
C ALA A 50 -2.73 -25.54 0.79
N THR A 51 -2.15 -24.85 1.79
CA THR A 51 -0.81 -24.26 1.65
C THR A 51 0.26 -25.33 1.35
N LYS A 52 0.19 -26.49 1.99
CA LYS A 52 1.12 -27.60 1.72
C LYS A 52 0.96 -28.23 0.36
N LYS A 53 -0.25 -28.23 -0.20
CA LYS A 53 -0.56 -28.87 -1.48
C LYS A 53 -0.50 -27.90 -2.67
N GLU A 54 -0.98 -26.69 -2.48
CA GLU A 54 -1.24 -25.72 -3.55
C GLU A 54 -0.19 -24.60 -3.61
N ILE A 55 0.33 -24.14 -2.46
CA ILE A 55 1.41 -23.15 -2.45
C ILE A 55 2.75 -23.87 -2.57
N ARG A 56 3.34 -23.81 -3.73
CA ARG A 56 4.66 -24.39 -4.01
C ARG A 56 5.64 -23.26 -4.31
N THR A 57 6.42 -22.93 -3.30
CA THR A 57 7.58 -22.06 -3.44
C THR A 57 8.77 -22.87 -3.91
N GLY A 58 9.37 -22.48 -5.03
CA GLY A 58 10.59 -23.07 -5.54
C GLY A 58 10.41 -23.96 -6.77
N LYS A 59 11.56 -24.33 -7.37
CA LYS A 59 11.63 -25.17 -8.56
C LYS A 59 11.03 -26.54 -8.25
N ARG A 60 9.97 -26.92 -8.93
CA ARG A 60 9.37 -28.26 -8.81
C ARG A 60 10.35 -29.29 -9.36
N VAL A 61 11.14 -29.87 -8.48
CA VAL A 61 12.01 -30.99 -8.84
C VAL A 61 11.32 -32.30 -8.47
N GLY A 62 11.03 -33.13 -9.47
CA GLY A 62 10.64 -34.54 -9.24
C GLY A 62 9.15 -34.83 -9.05
N LEU A 63 8.24 -33.89 -9.30
CA LEU A 63 6.81 -34.18 -9.30
C LEU A 63 6.33 -34.58 -10.70
N LYS A 64 5.88 -35.85 -10.89
CA LYS A 64 5.09 -36.23 -12.04
C LYS A 64 3.72 -35.56 -11.89
N LYS A 65 3.42 -34.59 -12.74
CA LYS A 65 2.05 -34.12 -12.95
C LYS A 65 1.28 -35.16 -13.77
N ASP A 66 0.02 -35.42 -13.39
CA ASP A 66 -0.94 -35.97 -14.32
C ASP A 66 -0.95 -35.15 -15.61
N PRO A 67 -1.38 -35.71 -16.76
CA PRO A 67 -1.46 -35.00 -18.02
C PRO A 67 -2.56 -33.93 -17.97
N ARG A 68 -2.34 -32.88 -17.17
CA ARG A 68 -3.22 -31.71 -17.03
C ARG A 68 -2.53 -30.49 -17.64
N VAL A 69 -3.33 -29.63 -18.26
CA VAL A 69 -2.87 -28.34 -18.72
C VAL A 69 -2.91 -27.39 -17.51
N ILE A 70 -1.77 -27.17 -16.85
CA ILE A 70 -1.63 -26.36 -15.64
C ILE A 70 -0.40 -25.49 -15.79
N ASN A 71 -0.55 -24.21 -15.43
CA ASN A 71 0.55 -23.25 -15.36
C ASN A 71 0.77 -22.83 -13.90
N ASP A 72 2.03 -22.66 -13.54
CA ASP A 72 2.45 -22.10 -12.25
C ASP A 72 3.55 -21.08 -12.50
N ASP A 73 3.60 -20.05 -11.65
CA ASP A 73 4.62 -19.02 -11.69
C ASP A 73 5.53 -19.09 -10.44
N VAL A 74 6.76 -18.67 -10.64
CA VAL A 74 7.70 -18.35 -9.56
C VAL A 74 8.09 -16.90 -9.74
N ILE A 75 7.83 -16.07 -8.72
CA ILE A 75 8.12 -14.64 -8.76
C ILE A 75 9.31 -14.37 -7.85
N THR A 76 10.31 -13.68 -8.39
CA THR A 76 11.43 -13.11 -7.62
C THR A 76 11.53 -11.63 -7.96
N PHE A 77 11.43 -10.77 -6.95
CA PHE A 77 11.51 -9.33 -7.15
C PHE A 77 12.15 -8.63 -5.94
N ASN A 78 12.67 -7.43 -6.18
CA ASN A 78 13.07 -6.53 -5.12
C ASN A 78 11.85 -5.69 -4.71
N THR A 79 11.50 -5.70 -3.42
CA THR A 79 10.33 -4.97 -2.89
C THR A 79 10.44 -3.44 -3.02
N GLN A 80 11.63 -2.93 -3.34
CA GLN A 80 11.90 -1.52 -3.66
C GLN A 80 11.97 -1.24 -5.18
N GLY A 81 11.70 -2.22 -6.01
CA GLY A 81 11.82 -2.11 -7.47
C GLY A 81 10.52 -1.88 -8.21
N SER A 82 9.41 -1.66 -7.51
CA SER A 82 8.08 -1.45 -8.09
C SER A 82 7.18 -0.70 -7.11
N SER A 83 5.88 -0.56 -7.45
CA SER A 83 4.89 -0.01 -6.52
C SER A 83 4.93 -0.72 -5.17
N GLN A 84 4.99 0.05 -4.08
CA GLN A 84 5.21 -0.49 -2.73
C GLN A 84 4.58 0.35 -1.63
N TRP A 85 4.39 -0.30 -0.47
CA TRP A 85 4.37 0.33 0.85
C TRP A 85 5.68 0.05 1.54
N ASP A 86 6.35 1.09 2.05
CA ASP A 86 7.53 0.99 2.86
C ASP A 86 7.18 0.81 4.33
N SER A 87 7.71 -0.26 4.92
CA SER A 87 7.60 -0.48 6.36
C SER A 87 8.56 0.41 7.15
N PHE A 88 8.37 0.44 8.46
CA PHE A 88 9.24 1.19 9.36
C PHE A 88 10.67 0.61 9.47
N ARG A 89 10.97 -0.44 8.70
CA ARG A 89 12.31 -1.01 8.52
C ARG A 89 13.06 -0.44 7.33
N HIS A 90 12.35 0.30 6.46
CA HIS A 90 12.96 0.73 5.20
C HIS A 90 14.00 1.81 5.44
N PHE A 91 13.66 2.87 6.16
CA PHE A 91 14.53 4.04 6.32
C PHE A 91 14.63 4.50 7.77
N ALA A 92 15.86 4.52 8.30
CA ALA A 92 16.17 4.92 9.67
C ALA A 92 16.51 6.42 9.78
N TYR A 93 16.55 6.95 10.99
CA TYR A 93 17.33 8.15 11.31
C TYR A 93 18.82 7.85 11.09
N GLN A 94 19.42 8.46 10.06
CA GLN A 94 20.76 8.08 9.60
C GLN A 94 21.85 8.39 10.64
N LYS A 95 21.76 9.51 11.33
CA LYS A 95 22.75 9.89 12.36
C LYS A 95 22.68 9.01 13.59
N GLN A 96 21.48 8.65 14.03
CA GLN A 96 21.23 7.83 15.21
C GLN A 96 21.27 6.33 14.92
N ALA A 97 21.19 5.94 13.64
CA ALA A 97 21.11 4.57 13.16
C ALA A 97 19.96 3.75 13.82
N VAL A 98 18.78 4.40 13.97
CA VAL A 98 17.60 3.78 14.59
C VAL A 98 16.37 3.96 13.72
N PHE A 99 15.55 2.91 13.67
CA PHE A 99 14.24 2.85 13.09
C PHE A 99 13.16 3.23 14.12
N TYR A 100 11.90 3.14 13.73
CA TYR A 100 10.77 3.46 14.57
C TYR A 100 10.83 2.75 15.93
N ASN A 101 10.54 3.53 16.98
CA ASN A 101 10.62 3.08 18.38
C ASN A 101 12.01 2.59 18.82
N GLY A 102 13.08 3.08 18.19
CA GLY A 102 14.46 2.77 18.58
C GLY A 102 14.96 1.40 18.14
N VAL A 103 14.27 0.73 17.24
CA VAL A 103 14.72 -0.54 16.63
C VAL A 103 16.03 -0.30 15.88
N THR A 104 16.98 -1.20 16.06
CA THR A 104 18.32 -1.10 15.45
C THR A 104 18.49 -2.06 14.28
N GLN A 105 19.57 -1.86 13.51
CA GLN A 105 19.93 -2.79 12.44
C GLN A 105 20.24 -4.20 12.99
N ASP A 106 20.79 -4.30 14.23
CA ASP A 106 21.03 -5.58 14.87
C ASP A 106 19.75 -6.32 15.25
N ASP A 107 18.70 -5.57 15.64
CA ASP A 107 17.38 -6.18 15.88
C ASP A 107 16.78 -6.75 14.59
N VAL A 108 17.06 -6.14 13.43
CA VAL A 108 16.52 -6.54 12.12
C VAL A 108 17.31 -7.70 11.49
N HIS A 109 18.64 -7.58 11.42
CA HIS A 109 19.54 -8.49 10.68
C HIS A 109 20.56 -9.22 11.56
N GLY A 110 20.65 -8.85 12.83
CA GLY A 110 21.57 -9.49 13.78
C GLY A 110 21.05 -10.81 14.33
N SER A 111 21.60 -11.20 15.48
CA SER A 111 21.26 -12.47 16.13
C SER A 111 19.79 -12.62 16.53
N LYS A 112 19.11 -11.51 16.76
CA LYS A 112 17.68 -11.51 17.17
C LYS A 112 16.73 -11.81 16.01
N GLN A 113 17.08 -11.41 14.79
CA GLN A 113 16.26 -11.57 13.58
C GLN A 113 14.76 -11.31 13.83
N SER A 114 14.46 -10.23 14.55
CA SER A 114 13.09 -9.92 14.95
C SER A 114 12.23 -9.55 13.73
N GLN A 115 10.92 -9.68 13.83
CA GLN A 115 9.97 -9.29 12.78
C GLN A 115 9.38 -7.89 13.01
N VAL A 116 9.81 -7.22 14.08
CA VAL A 116 9.33 -5.90 14.50
C VAL A 116 9.46 -4.87 13.37
N ASN A 117 8.49 -3.98 13.26
CA ASN A 117 8.44 -2.91 12.25
C ASN A 117 8.32 -3.37 10.78
N GLY A 118 8.12 -4.65 10.52
CA GLY A 118 7.88 -5.17 9.16
C GLY A 118 6.43 -5.01 8.72
N VAL A 119 6.16 -5.30 7.45
CA VAL A 119 4.82 -5.16 6.83
C VAL A 119 3.80 -6.15 7.42
N GLY A 120 4.23 -7.24 8.07
CA GLY A 120 3.34 -8.30 8.56
C GLY A 120 2.18 -7.80 9.41
N GLU A 121 2.44 -6.90 10.36
CA GLU A 121 1.39 -6.31 11.20
C GLU A 121 0.33 -5.53 10.40
N TRP A 122 0.75 -4.91 9.30
CA TRP A 122 -0.16 -4.19 8.41
C TRP A 122 -0.96 -5.15 7.53
N ALA A 123 -0.34 -6.26 7.12
CA ALA A 123 -1.02 -7.29 6.33
C ALA A 123 -2.13 -7.97 7.15
N ASP A 124 -1.88 -8.23 8.44
CA ASP A 124 -2.86 -8.82 9.34
C ASP A 124 -4.05 -7.90 9.60
N ARG A 125 -3.81 -6.59 9.67
CA ARG A 125 -4.86 -5.59 9.89
C ARG A 125 -5.55 -5.15 8.60
N GLY A 126 -4.80 -5.08 7.48
CA GLY A 126 -5.16 -4.34 6.28
C GLY A 126 -4.97 -2.82 6.45
N ILE A 127 -4.72 -2.14 5.35
CA ILE A 127 -4.70 -0.68 5.27
C ILE A 127 -6.00 -0.27 4.58
N ALA A 128 -6.97 0.20 5.34
CA ALA A 128 -8.28 0.57 4.79
C ALA A 128 -8.82 1.82 5.47
N GLY A 129 -9.28 2.78 4.66
CA GLY A 129 -9.79 4.04 5.17
C GLY A 129 -10.16 5.01 4.07
N ARG A 130 -10.54 6.21 4.48
CA ARG A 130 -10.73 7.32 3.54
C ARG A 130 -9.38 7.73 2.98
N ALA A 131 -9.29 7.87 1.66
CA ALA A 131 -8.12 8.41 0.97
C ALA A 131 -8.48 9.68 0.22
N VAL A 132 -7.47 10.51 0.02
CA VAL A 132 -7.57 11.82 -0.63
C VAL A 132 -6.51 11.88 -1.72
N LEU A 133 -6.92 12.20 -2.95
CA LEU A 133 -6.00 12.45 -4.06
C LEU A 133 -5.77 13.94 -4.25
N ILE A 134 -4.52 14.36 -4.19
CA ILE A 134 -4.02 15.65 -4.66
C ILE A 134 -3.36 15.44 -6.03
N ASP A 135 -4.00 15.91 -7.08
CA ASP A 135 -3.52 15.75 -8.47
C ASP A 135 -2.72 16.99 -8.92
N TYR A 136 -1.45 17.03 -8.53
CA TYR A 136 -0.56 18.12 -8.93
C TYR A 136 -0.30 18.14 -10.43
N ALA A 137 -0.20 17.00 -11.09
CA ALA A 137 0.07 16.94 -12.53
C ALA A 137 -1.04 17.63 -13.34
N SER A 138 -2.32 17.37 -13.02
CA SER A 138 -3.44 18.06 -13.67
C SER A 138 -3.50 19.55 -13.32
N TYR A 139 -3.22 19.91 -12.07
CA TYR A 139 -3.15 21.30 -11.60
C TYR A 139 -2.08 22.10 -12.35
N ALA A 140 -0.87 21.57 -12.46
CA ALA A 140 0.24 22.20 -13.16
C ALA A 140 -0.07 22.36 -14.67
N SER A 141 -0.61 21.32 -15.29
CA SER A 141 -1.00 21.35 -16.71
C SER A 141 -2.05 22.44 -16.98
N ALA A 142 -3.07 22.55 -16.13
CA ALA A 142 -4.15 23.56 -16.30
C ALA A 142 -3.65 25.00 -16.17
N ARG A 143 -2.50 25.22 -15.48
CA ARG A 143 -1.90 26.53 -15.24
C ARG A 143 -0.66 26.80 -16.05
N SER A 144 -0.28 25.89 -16.95
CA SER A 144 0.96 25.96 -17.71
C SER A 144 2.19 26.12 -16.83
N ILE A 145 2.18 25.46 -15.66
CA ILE A 145 3.35 25.40 -14.78
C ILE A 145 4.32 24.37 -15.37
N GLU A 146 5.49 24.83 -15.75
CA GLU A 146 6.54 23.96 -16.26
C GLU A 146 7.31 23.31 -15.10
N TYR A 147 7.41 21.99 -15.11
CA TYR A 147 8.24 21.18 -14.22
C TYR A 147 8.58 19.85 -14.91
N ASP A 148 9.64 19.22 -14.46
CA ASP A 148 10.01 17.88 -14.94
C ASP A 148 9.57 16.83 -13.91
N PRO A 149 8.53 16.01 -14.21
CA PRO A 149 8.09 14.96 -13.30
C PRO A 149 9.13 13.83 -13.13
N LEU A 150 10.09 13.70 -14.04
CA LEU A 150 11.21 12.73 -13.97
C LEU A 150 12.48 13.32 -13.35
N GLY A 151 12.46 14.61 -13.02
CA GLY A 151 13.60 15.32 -12.46
C GLY A 151 13.40 15.68 -10.97
N ARG A 152 14.38 16.39 -10.43
CA ARG A 152 14.31 16.92 -9.06
C ARG A 152 13.39 18.14 -9.02
N TYR A 153 12.16 17.95 -8.59
CA TYR A 153 11.21 19.04 -8.40
C TYR A 153 10.42 18.88 -7.09
N GLY A 154 10.50 19.90 -6.23
CA GLY A 154 9.73 19.95 -4.98
C GLY A 154 8.39 20.63 -5.19
N ILE A 155 7.30 19.88 -5.16
CA ILE A 155 5.93 20.41 -5.22
C ILE A 155 5.69 21.28 -3.99
N PRO A 156 5.37 22.59 -4.18
CA PRO A 156 5.15 23.49 -3.05
C PRO A 156 3.93 23.09 -2.21
N LEU A 157 4.06 23.15 -0.89
CA LEU A 157 2.92 22.95 0.01
C LEU A 157 1.75 23.91 -0.29
N ALA A 158 2.06 25.13 -0.73
CA ALA A 158 1.04 26.09 -1.15
C ALA A 158 0.16 25.54 -2.29
N ALA A 159 0.77 24.86 -3.27
CA ALA A 159 0.01 24.23 -4.36
C ALA A 159 -0.88 23.09 -3.86
N VAL A 160 -0.40 22.26 -2.91
CA VAL A 160 -1.20 21.21 -2.27
C VAL A 160 -2.44 21.81 -1.59
N LYS A 161 -2.26 22.92 -0.84
CA LYS A 161 -3.35 23.63 -0.16
C LYS A 161 -4.34 24.23 -1.17
N GLU A 162 -3.86 24.83 -2.25
CA GLU A 162 -4.68 25.42 -3.30
C GLU A 162 -5.50 24.35 -4.05
N ILE A 163 -4.90 23.21 -4.41
CA ILE A 163 -5.62 22.08 -5.02
C ILE A 163 -6.71 21.56 -4.07
N ALA A 164 -6.42 21.44 -2.78
CA ALA A 164 -7.41 21.00 -1.81
C ALA A 164 -8.59 21.96 -1.72
N GLU A 165 -8.35 23.26 -1.73
CA GLU A 165 -9.40 24.30 -1.72
C GLU A 165 -10.26 24.25 -3.00
N GLU A 166 -9.65 24.21 -4.17
CA GLU A 166 -10.36 24.11 -5.47
C GLU A 166 -11.20 22.85 -5.59
N CYS A 167 -10.65 21.73 -5.13
CA CYS A 167 -11.34 20.44 -5.14
C CYS A 167 -12.31 20.26 -3.95
N LYS A 168 -12.44 21.26 -3.08
CA LYS A 168 -13.27 21.24 -1.87
C LYS A 168 -12.94 20.04 -0.97
N ILE A 169 -11.65 19.75 -0.83
CA ILE A 169 -11.15 18.68 0.01
C ILE A 169 -10.97 19.20 1.43
N GLU A 170 -11.72 18.66 2.36
CA GLU A 170 -11.48 18.82 3.80
C GLU A 170 -10.72 17.61 4.31
N PHE A 171 -9.46 17.80 4.68
CA PHE A 171 -8.66 16.74 5.26
C PHE A 171 -9.20 16.34 6.64
N GLN A 172 -9.23 15.05 6.91
CA GLN A 172 -9.70 14.48 8.17
C GLN A 172 -8.58 13.68 8.82
N GLN A 173 -8.61 13.60 10.14
CA GLN A 173 -7.74 12.68 10.88
C GLN A 173 -7.90 11.25 10.36
N GLY A 174 -6.78 10.59 10.08
CA GLY A 174 -6.76 9.22 9.59
C GLY A 174 -6.93 9.10 8.07
N ASP A 175 -6.97 10.20 7.32
CA ASP A 175 -6.92 10.13 5.85
C ASP A 175 -5.62 9.48 5.37
N ILE A 176 -5.71 8.79 4.25
CA ILE A 176 -4.55 8.35 3.47
C ILE A 176 -4.31 9.40 2.40
N PHE A 177 -3.20 10.14 2.53
CA PHE A 177 -2.86 11.23 1.63
C PHE A 177 -2.12 10.70 0.40
N ILE A 178 -2.66 10.92 -0.79
CA ILE A 178 -2.08 10.46 -2.06
C ILE A 178 -1.77 11.66 -2.95
N LEU A 179 -0.53 11.75 -3.41
CA LEU A 179 -0.03 12.83 -4.28
C LEU A 179 0.30 12.27 -5.67
N ARG A 180 -0.40 12.75 -6.70
CA ARG A 180 -0.04 12.45 -8.10
C ARG A 180 0.90 13.51 -8.61
N THR A 181 2.15 13.11 -8.82
CA THR A 181 3.23 13.96 -9.35
C THR A 181 3.30 13.93 -10.89
N GLY A 182 2.72 12.91 -11.53
CA GLY A 182 2.82 12.64 -12.97
C GLY A 182 4.04 11.80 -13.37
N TYR A 183 4.80 11.27 -12.38
CA TYR A 183 6.00 10.49 -12.65
C TYR A 183 5.70 9.22 -13.46
N VAL A 184 4.73 8.40 -13.03
CA VAL A 184 4.40 7.13 -13.71
C VAL A 184 3.97 7.38 -15.16
N GLU A 185 3.15 8.40 -15.41
CA GLU A 185 2.74 8.77 -16.76
C GLU A 185 3.95 9.18 -17.63
N ALA A 186 4.80 10.05 -17.09
CA ALA A 186 5.99 10.53 -17.80
C ALA A 186 6.99 9.40 -18.07
N TYR A 187 7.24 8.54 -17.08
CA TYR A 187 8.12 7.38 -17.22
C TYR A 187 7.62 6.39 -18.29
N ASN A 188 6.33 6.12 -18.32
CA ASN A 188 5.72 5.21 -19.30
C ASN A 188 5.82 5.78 -20.73
N LYS A 189 5.83 7.10 -20.90
CA LYS A 189 6.00 7.78 -22.18
C LYS A 189 7.46 7.99 -22.55
N ALA A 190 8.39 7.89 -21.60
CA ALA A 190 9.80 8.13 -21.82
C ALA A 190 10.42 7.07 -22.74
N PRO A 191 11.28 7.45 -23.70
CA PRO A 191 12.02 6.51 -24.52
C PRO A 191 13.08 5.76 -23.69
N GLN A 192 13.57 4.65 -24.22
CA GLN A 192 14.47 3.73 -23.50
C GLN A 192 15.78 4.39 -23.04
N ASP A 193 16.35 5.26 -23.86
CA ASP A 193 17.56 6.02 -23.51
C ASP A 193 17.33 6.95 -22.31
N LYS A 194 16.17 7.62 -22.26
CA LYS A 194 15.81 8.44 -21.09
C LYS A 194 15.61 7.60 -19.83
N ARG A 195 14.98 6.43 -19.94
CA ARG A 195 14.83 5.51 -18.78
C ARG A 195 16.19 5.00 -18.29
N GLN A 196 17.13 4.76 -19.23
CA GLN A 196 18.49 4.38 -18.87
C GLN A 196 19.23 5.54 -18.19
N GLU A 197 19.11 6.77 -18.71
CA GLU A 197 19.67 7.98 -18.08
C GLU A 197 19.19 8.13 -16.63
N LEU A 198 17.87 7.94 -16.39
CA LEU A 198 17.30 8.00 -15.04
C LEU A 198 17.91 6.94 -14.11
N ALA A 199 18.08 5.70 -14.62
CA ALA A 199 18.67 4.61 -13.85
C ALA A 199 20.15 4.84 -13.53
N ASP A 200 20.88 5.54 -14.40
CA ASP A 200 22.31 5.83 -14.24
C ASP A 200 22.57 7.12 -13.45
N THR A 201 21.53 7.95 -13.22
CA THR A 201 21.67 9.21 -12.51
C THR A 201 21.93 9.00 -11.02
N MET A 202 23.07 9.48 -10.53
CA MET A 202 23.45 9.38 -9.12
C MET A 202 23.89 10.75 -8.55
N PRO A 203 23.35 11.19 -7.43
CA PRO A 203 22.23 10.58 -6.71
C PRO A 203 20.94 10.60 -7.53
N PRO A 204 20.01 9.65 -7.29
CA PRO A 204 18.76 9.60 -8.02
C PRO A 204 17.91 10.86 -7.75
N GLN A 205 17.20 11.31 -8.79
CA GLN A 205 16.40 12.53 -8.72
C GLN A 205 14.93 12.20 -8.91
N PHE A 206 14.07 12.73 -8.02
CA PHE A 206 12.62 12.49 -8.08
C PHE A 206 11.84 13.76 -7.81
N CYS A 207 10.75 13.93 -8.54
CA CYS A 207 9.71 14.88 -8.21
C CYS A 207 8.90 14.33 -7.03
N GLY A 208 8.51 15.19 -6.12
CA GLY A 208 7.69 14.83 -4.96
C GLY A 208 7.35 16.04 -4.11
N LEU A 209 6.74 15.82 -2.95
CA LEU A 209 6.42 16.92 -2.03
C LEU A 209 7.69 17.68 -1.60
N GLY A 210 7.66 19.00 -1.69
CA GLY A 210 8.77 19.84 -1.25
C GLY A 210 8.94 19.79 0.27
N GLN A 211 10.17 19.50 0.71
CA GLN A 211 10.50 19.44 2.14
C GLN A 211 10.66 20.83 2.73
N GLY A 212 10.52 20.90 4.04
CA GLY A 212 10.72 22.06 4.86
C GLY A 212 9.94 21.92 6.16
N ARG A 213 10.28 22.78 7.12
CA ARG A 213 9.61 22.78 8.44
C ARG A 213 8.09 22.92 8.31
N GLU A 214 7.61 23.87 7.51
CA GLU A 214 6.19 24.10 7.32
C GLU A 214 5.47 22.86 6.78
N THR A 215 6.10 22.14 5.82
CA THR A 215 5.54 20.90 5.26
C THR A 215 5.45 19.82 6.32
N ALA A 216 6.50 19.63 7.12
CA ALA A 216 6.49 18.64 8.20
C ALA A 216 5.44 18.98 9.27
N GLU A 217 5.37 20.24 9.72
CA GLU A 217 4.35 20.70 10.66
C GLU A 217 2.94 20.48 10.10
N TRP A 218 2.71 20.82 8.85
CA TRP A 218 1.41 20.61 8.20
C TRP A 218 1.02 19.12 8.12
N LEU A 219 1.93 18.24 7.69
CA LEU A 219 1.67 16.78 7.65
C LEU A 219 1.34 16.24 9.04
N TRP A 220 2.08 16.64 10.06
CA TRP A 220 1.84 16.23 11.44
C TRP A 220 0.45 16.67 11.94
N GLU A 221 0.09 17.92 11.71
CA GLU A 221 -1.19 18.49 12.15
C GLU A 221 -2.40 17.86 11.45
N ARG A 222 -2.25 17.38 10.20
CA ARG A 222 -3.32 16.68 9.46
C ARG A 222 -3.55 15.26 9.97
N GLN A 223 -2.62 14.68 10.69
CA GLN A 223 -2.74 13.35 11.30
C GLN A 223 -3.09 12.27 10.28
N PHE A 224 -2.39 12.25 9.13
CA PHE A 224 -2.57 11.23 8.11
C PHE A 224 -2.18 9.85 8.63
N ALA A 225 -2.97 8.82 8.29
CA ALA A 225 -2.68 7.43 8.62
C ALA A 225 -1.54 6.85 7.77
N ALA A 226 -1.42 7.32 6.53
CA ALA A 226 -0.36 6.97 5.58
C ALA A 226 -0.25 8.05 4.51
N VAL A 227 0.89 8.10 3.82
CA VAL A 227 1.10 8.94 2.64
C VAL A 227 1.53 8.10 1.46
N ALA A 228 1.20 8.52 0.23
CA ALA A 228 1.64 7.83 -0.98
C ALA A 228 1.84 8.78 -2.16
N ALA A 229 2.66 8.39 -3.13
CA ALA A 229 2.83 9.09 -4.40
C ALA A 229 3.04 8.12 -5.57
N ASP A 230 2.96 8.65 -6.79
CA ASP A 230 3.30 7.93 -8.02
C ASP A 230 4.79 8.02 -8.39
N SER A 231 5.61 8.72 -7.61
CA SER A 231 7.05 8.82 -7.80
C SER A 231 7.83 7.82 -6.93
N PRO A 232 9.14 7.58 -7.23
CA PRO A 232 10.01 6.67 -6.47
C PRO A 232 10.34 7.12 -5.05
N ALA A 233 9.86 8.28 -4.64
CA ALA A 233 9.83 8.77 -3.27
C ALA A 233 8.60 9.66 -3.10
N PHE A 234 8.04 9.71 -1.89
CA PHE A 234 6.91 10.60 -1.59
C PHE A 234 7.30 12.07 -1.70
N GLU A 235 8.49 12.39 -1.27
CA GLU A 235 9.04 13.74 -1.32
C GLU A 235 10.09 13.92 -2.43
N CYS A 236 10.42 15.16 -2.71
CA CYS A 236 11.47 15.53 -3.66
C CYS A 236 12.83 14.95 -3.24
N SER A 237 13.53 14.32 -4.17
CA SER A 237 14.86 13.75 -3.95
C SER A 237 15.85 14.25 -5.01
N PRO A 238 17.11 14.58 -4.65
CA PRO A 238 17.63 14.80 -3.30
C PRO A 238 16.84 15.86 -2.52
N ALA A 239 16.78 15.74 -1.21
CA ALA A 239 16.01 16.64 -0.36
C ALA A 239 16.37 18.11 -0.63
N LEU A 240 15.36 19.00 -0.66
CA LEU A 240 15.56 20.46 -0.79
C LEU A 240 16.22 21.02 0.47
N ASP A 241 15.79 20.50 1.61
CA ASP A 241 16.34 20.79 2.93
C ASP A 241 16.62 19.47 3.66
N PRO A 242 17.92 19.07 3.78
CA PRO A 242 18.29 17.82 4.42
C PRO A 242 17.90 17.69 5.90
N GLU A 243 17.69 18.82 6.61
CA GLU A 243 17.20 18.81 7.99
C GLU A 243 15.75 18.30 8.05
N TRP A 244 14.97 18.56 7.00
CA TRP A 244 13.56 18.22 6.89
C TRP A 244 13.30 17.08 5.91
N HIS A 245 14.26 16.15 5.75
CA HIS A 245 14.07 14.95 4.96
C HIS A 245 12.88 14.12 5.50
N LEU A 246 11.83 13.97 4.69
CA LEU A 246 10.56 13.41 5.19
C LEU A 246 10.62 11.90 5.45
N HIS A 247 11.40 11.13 4.68
CA HIS A 247 11.50 9.67 4.88
C HIS A 247 11.82 9.25 6.32
N PRO A 248 12.93 9.72 6.94
CA PRO A 248 13.21 9.34 8.32
C PRO A 248 12.19 9.93 9.31
N ILE A 249 11.63 11.12 9.03
CA ILE A 249 10.63 11.75 9.88
C ILE A 249 9.33 10.90 9.87
N LEU A 250 8.85 10.53 8.69
CA LEU A 250 7.61 9.76 8.54
C LEU A 250 7.79 8.33 9.06
N LEU A 251 8.76 7.57 8.52
CA LEU A 251 8.92 6.16 8.85
C LEU A 251 9.47 5.94 10.25
N ALA A 252 10.65 6.49 10.54
CA ALA A 252 11.34 6.22 11.81
C ALA A 252 10.85 7.11 12.97
N GLY A 253 10.41 8.34 12.66
CA GLY A 253 9.95 9.29 13.67
C GLY A 253 8.50 9.07 14.07
N TRP A 254 7.61 9.10 13.10
CA TRP A 254 6.17 9.12 13.36
C TRP A 254 5.50 7.76 13.22
N GLY A 255 6.15 6.78 12.57
CA GLY A 255 5.52 5.52 12.23
C GLY A 255 4.39 5.70 11.20
N THR A 256 4.61 6.55 10.20
CA THR A 256 3.68 6.80 9.10
C THR A 256 4.16 6.04 7.87
N PRO A 257 3.38 5.06 7.35
CA PRO A 257 3.71 4.33 6.13
C PRO A 257 3.85 5.25 4.92
N ILE A 258 4.83 4.96 4.06
CA ILE A 258 5.02 5.64 2.78
C ILE A 258 4.70 4.69 1.65
N GLY A 259 3.83 5.12 0.73
CA GLY A 259 3.55 4.44 -0.53
C GLY A 259 4.30 5.10 -1.68
N GLU A 260 4.87 4.31 -2.58
CA GLU A 260 5.66 4.80 -3.70
C GLU A 260 5.29 4.10 -5.00
N LEU A 261 5.51 4.78 -6.13
CA LEU A 261 5.24 4.27 -7.48
C LEU A 261 3.82 3.72 -7.66
N PHE A 262 2.83 4.34 -7.01
CA PHE A 262 1.43 3.97 -7.26
C PHE A 262 1.02 4.41 -8.67
N ASP A 263 0.40 3.52 -9.44
CA ASP A 263 -0.23 3.92 -10.70
C ASP A 263 -1.54 4.66 -10.39
N LEU A 264 -1.49 5.97 -10.48
CA LEU A 264 -2.61 6.86 -10.14
C LEU A 264 -3.38 7.36 -11.37
N GLU A 265 -3.05 6.91 -12.58
CA GLU A 265 -3.62 7.45 -13.81
C GLU A 265 -5.14 7.18 -13.92
N ALA A 266 -5.54 5.93 -13.72
CA ALA A 266 -6.95 5.55 -13.73
C ALA A 266 -7.71 6.22 -12.57
N LEU A 267 -7.10 6.33 -11.40
CA LEU A 267 -7.68 6.97 -10.23
C LEU A 267 -7.92 8.47 -10.48
N ALA A 268 -6.95 9.20 -11.00
CA ALA A 268 -7.06 10.63 -11.30
C ALA A 268 -8.18 10.89 -12.33
N LYS A 269 -8.26 10.05 -13.37
CA LYS A 269 -9.35 10.11 -14.36
C LYS A 269 -10.71 9.92 -13.69
N THR A 270 -10.87 8.90 -12.86
CA THR A 270 -12.12 8.62 -12.14
C THR A 270 -12.51 9.75 -11.19
N CYS A 271 -11.55 10.27 -10.43
CA CYS A 271 -11.79 11.45 -9.56
C CYS A 271 -12.32 12.64 -10.35
N LYS A 272 -11.72 12.92 -11.51
CA LYS A 272 -12.15 14.01 -12.39
C LYS A 272 -13.54 13.77 -12.97
N GLU A 273 -13.86 12.54 -13.41
CA GLU A 273 -15.17 12.16 -13.95
C GLU A 273 -16.28 12.34 -12.92
N TYR A 274 -16.03 11.98 -11.67
CA TYR A 274 -17.00 12.12 -10.58
C TYR A 274 -16.96 13.48 -9.87
N GLY A 275 -15.99 14.33 -10.17
CA GLY A 275 -15.76 15.59 -9.43
C GLY A 275 -15.51 15.33 -7.93
N ARG A 276 -14.92 14.18 -7.58
CA ARG A 276 -14.71 13.74 -6.21
C ARG A 276 -13.30 13.21 -6.02
N TRP A 277 -12.54 13.84 -5.14
CA TRP A 277 -11.14 13.53 -4.84
C TRP A 277 -10.95 12.76 -3.54
N THR A 278 -12.03 12.28 -2.96
CA THR A 278 -12.04 11.43 -1.78
C THR A 278 -12.76 10.13 -2.06
N PHE A 279 -12.24 9.02 -1.56
CA PHE A 279 -12.76 7.68 -1.83
C PHE A 279 -12.38 6.74 -0.69
N PHE A 280 -12.97 5.55 -0.65
CA PHE A 280 -12.50 4.49 0.25
C PHE A 280 -11.37 3.74 -0.43
N LEU A 281 -10.22 3.64 0.25
CA LEU A 281 -9.08 2.83 -0.17
C LEU A 281 -9.03 1.56 0.67
N SER A 282 -8.81 0.43 0.03
CA SER A 282 -8.46 -0.83 0.66
C SER A 282 -7.17 -1.35 0.06
N SER A 283 -6.23 -1.73 0.91
CA SER A 283 -4.94 -2.28 0.51
C SER A 283 -4.58 -3.46 1.41
N ALA A 284 -4.19 -4.56 0.79
CA ALA A 284 -3.79 -5.79 1.46
C ALA A 284 -2.35 -6.14 1.06
N PRO A 285 -1.34 -5.58 1.75
CA PRO A 285 0.05 -5.95 1.52
C PRO A 285 0.29 -7.44 1.67
N LEU A 286 1.37 -7.96 1.08
CA LEU A 286 1.74 -9.36 1.28
C LEU A 286 1.99 -9.64 2.77
N ASN A 287 1.34 -10.69 3.29
CA ASN A 287 1.60 -11.14 4.66
C ASN A 287 2.94 -11.88 4.71
N TYR A 288 4.00 -11.10 4.73
CA TYR A 288 5.37 -11.57 4.79
C TYR A 288 6.04 -10.98 6.03
N ALA A 289 6.17 -11.81 7.04
CA ALA A 289 6.68 -11.43 8.35
C ALA A 289 8.08 -10.78 8.25
N GLY A 290 8.21 -9.59 8.83
CA GLY A 290 9.47 -8.85 8.82
C GLY A 290 9.86 -8.25 7.46
N ALA A 291 8.98 -8.25 6.46
CA ALA A 291 9.27 -7.62 5.16
C ALA A 291 9.52 -6.12 5.30
N VAL A 292 10.52 -5.64 4.55
CA VAL A 292 10.90 -4.22 4.49
C VAL A 292 9.88 -3.40 3.72
N ALA A 293 9.29 -3.99 2.69
CA ALA A 293 8.25 -3.38 1.86
C ALA A 293 7.36 -4.46 1.23
N SER A 294 6.26 -4.05 0.62
CA SER A 294 5.35 -4.95 -0.09
C SER A 294 4.62 -4.22 -1.21
N PRO A 295 4.36 -4.88 -2.34
CA PRO A 295 3.36 -4.38 -3.29
C PRO A 295 2.08 -4.01 -2.55
N PRO A 296 1.44 -2.87 -2.87
CA PRO A 296 0.33 -2.35 -2.07
C PRO A 296 -0.96 -3.14 -2.28
N ASN A 297 -1.17 -3.75 -3.45
CA ASN A 297 -2.45 -4.41 -3.78
C ASN A 297 -3.64 -3.54 -3.36
N ALA A 298 -3.64 -2.28 -3.82
CA ALA A 298 -4.59 -1.26 -3.39
C ALA A 298 -5.73 -1.11 -4.38
N VAL A 299 -6.95 -0.92 -3.88
CA VAL A 299 -8.17 -0.68 -4.66
C VAL A 299 -8.90 0.52 -4.10
N ALA A 300 -9.30 1.44 -4.99
CA ALA A 300 -10.13 2.60 -4.65
C ALA A 300 -11.60 2.34 -5.00
N PHE A 301 -12.50 2.69 -4.08
CA PHE A 301 -13.95 2.55 -4.24
C PHE A 301 -14.61 3.94 -4.17
N PHE A 302 -15.51 4.21 -5.12
CA PHE A 302 -16.25 5.47 -5.23
C PHE A 302 -17.71 5.33 -4.90
#